data_9526e2520beb3536d59ca84e74e52e98
#
_entry.id   9526e2520beb3536d59ca84e74e52e98
#
_cell.length_a   1.000
_cell.length_b   1.000
_cell.length_c   1.000
_cell.angle_alpha   90.00
_cell.angle_beta   90.00
_cell.angle_gamma   90.00
#
_symmetry.space_group_name_H-M   'P 1'
#
loop_
_entity.id
_entity.type
_entity.pdbx_description
1 polymer ?
#
loop_
_entity_poly.entity_id
_entity_poly.type
_entity_poly.pdbx_seq_one_letter_code
_entity_poly.pdbx_strand_id
1 'polypeptide(L)'
;MERQWSGNARRLSQADRAEIERLIWGGETFETAATAVGCSTKSIQRYLALTGGLKRRVVKERSALRLSLGDREELSRGLVAGDSLRTIATRLGRAPSTISREVAWNGSRNDYRAWRADGEAVRRGQRPKPSKLAVDSRLCREVERGLRAHWSPQQIAARLICDYPDDLDMRVSHETIYKTLFIQARGALRKELTACLRTGRTQRRPHMRTEQSGAGRLQNMILISDRPPEVADRAVPGHWEGDLIIGKGGRSAIGTLVERSSRYVVLLHLPHGRTAEDVRAALTRQVSKLPAELRRTLTWDQGKEMADHVRFTTDTHMVVYFCDPHSPWQRGSNENTNGLLRQYFPSKADLSLHSAAHLNTVARQLNNRPRQTLNWMKPSEVFARTVASIG
;
A
#
# COMPACT_ATOMS: atom_id res chain seq x y z
N MET A 1 13.41 -17.01 -37.13
CA MET A 1 12.51 -18.19 -37.04
C MET A 1 11.43 -17.87 -36.02
N GLU A 2 10.38 -17.19 -36.47
CA GLU A 2 9.23 -16.82 -35.64
C GLU A 2 8.34 -18.06 -35.44
N ARG A 3 8.19 -18.49 -34.19
CA ARG A 3 7.23 -19.54 -33.86
C ARG A 3 5.85 -18.88 -33.69
N GLN A 4 4.97 -19.12 -34.66
CA GLN A 4 3.54 -18.83 -34.53
C GLN A 4 2.95 -19.59 -33.35
N TRP A 5 2.39 -18.85 -32.40
CA TRP A 5 1.66 -19.38 -31.27
C TRP A 5 0.21 -19.70 -31.68
N SER A 6 -0.09 -20.96 -31.88
CA SER A 6 -1.47 -21.44 -32.08
C SER A 6 -2.24 -21.36 -30.75
N GLY A 7 -3.42 -20.76 -30.77
CA GLY A 7 -4.20 -20.31 -29.64
C GLY A 7 -4.95 -21.36 -28.85
N ASN A 8 -4.29 -22.34 -28.22
CA ASN A 8 -4.88 -23.15 -27.15
C ASN A 8 -4.11 -22.89 -25.85
N ALA A 9 -4.72 -22.16 -24.93
CA ALA A 9 -4.09 -21.84 -23.64
C ALA A 9 -3.87 -23.11 -22.82
N ARG A 10 -2.64 -23.65 -22.85
CA ARG A 10 -2.20 -24.78 -22.03
C ARG A 10 -2.58 -24.52 -20.57
N ARG A 11 -3.30 -25.43 -19.94
CA ARG A 11 -3.57 -25.39 -18.51
C ARG A 11 -2.27 -25.57 -17.74
N LEU A 12 -1.90 -24.63 -16.87
CA LEU A 12 -0.71 -24.70 -16.03
C LEU A 12 -0.85 -25.87 -15.04
N SER A 13 0.09 -26.81 -15.09
CA SER A 13 0.21 -27.91 -14.13
C SER A 13 0.62 -27.39 -12.75
N GLN A 14 0.62 -28.25 -11.75
CA GLN A 14 1.12 -27.91 -10.42
C GLN A 14 2.63 -27.61 -10.43
N ALA A 15 3.40 -28.36 -11.22
CA ALA A 15 4.82 -28.14 -11.41
C ALA A 15 5.09 -26.79 -12.10
N ASP A 16 4.35 -26.47 -13.18
CA ASP A 16 4.46 -25.16 -13.85
C ASP A 16 4.21 -24.01 -12.90
N ARG A 17 3.20 -24.13 -12.04
CA ARG A 17 2.85 -23.11 -11.04
C ARG A 17 3.95 -22.93 -9.98
N ALA A 18 4.53 -24.02 -9.51
CA ALA A 18 5.63 -23.98 -8.54
C ALA A 18 6.87 -23.32 -9.15
N GLU A 19 7.18 -23.62 -10.41
CA GLU A 19 8.32 -23.03 -11.12
C GLU A 19 8.10 -21.53 -11.41
N ILE A 20 6.89 -21.13 -11.83
CA ILE A 20 6.51 -19.73 -11.96
C ILE A 20 6.70 -19.00 -10.63
N GLU A 21 6.21 -19.57 -9.53
CA GLU A 21 6.36 -18.99 -8.21
C GLU A 21 7.84 -18.87 -7.82
N ARG A 22 8.64 -19.89 -8.04
CA ARG A 22 10.08 -19.89 -7.73
C ARG A 22 10.81 -18.76 -8.47
N LEU A 23 10.59 -18.62 -9.77
CA LEU A 23 11.27 -17.64 -10.61
C LEU A 23 10.82 -16.20 -10.26
N ILE A 24 9.51 -15.96 -10.21
CA ILE A 24 8.99 -14.61 -9.92
C ILE A 24 9.35 -14.12 -8.51
N TRP A 25 9.33 -15.02 -7.52
CA TRP A 25 9.75 -14.69 -6.15
C TRP A 25 11.26 -14.61 -5.99
N GLY A 26 12.02 -15.19 -6.93
CA GLY A 26 13.46 -15.00 -7.08
C GLY A 26 13.86 -13.65 -7.70
N GLY A 27 12.87 -12.88 -8.18
CA GLY A 27 13.10 -11.57 -8.82
C GLY A 27 13.19 -11.61 -10.35
N GLU A 28 12.97 -12.78 -10.96
CA GLU A 28 12.97 -12.93 -12.42
C GLU A 28 11.78 -12.23 -13.09
N THR A 29 11.94 -11.92 -14.38
CA THR A 29 10.88 -11.26 -15.16
C THR A 29 9.77 -12.24 -15.56
N PHE A 30 8.61 -11.71 -15.94
CA PHE A 30 7.51 -12.53 -16.49
C PHE A 30 7.90 -13.22 -17.80
N GLU A 31 8.80 -12.62 -18.58
CA GLU A 31 9.30 -13.18 -19.83
C GLU A 31 10.21 -14.37 -19.58
N THR A 32 11.15 -14.25 -18.64
CA THR A 32 12.03 -15.36 -18.21
C THR A 32 11.21 -16.53 -17.68
N ALA A 33 10.22 -16.26 -16.80
CA ALA A 33 9.36 -17.29 -16.25
C ALA A 33 8.45 -17.94 -17.33
N ALA A 34 7.95 -17.16 -18.30
CA ALA A 34 7.15 -17.65 -19.40
C ALA A 34 7.93 -18.59 -20.31
N THR A 35 9.16 -18.24 -20.63
CA THR A 35 10.08 -19.07 -21.43
C THR A 35 10.42 -20.37 -20.70
N ALA A 36 10.76 -20.32 -19.42
CA ALA A 36 11.10 -21.49 -18.61
C ALA A 36 9.97 -22.53 -18.51
N VAL A 37 8.73 -22.05 -18.43
CA VAL A 37 7.53 -22.91 -18.26
C VAL A 37 6.87 -23.23 -19.61
N GLY A 38 7.26 -22.57 -20.70
CA GLY A 38 6.67 -22.76 -22.01
C GLY A 38 5.23 -22.26 -22.12
N CYS A 39 4.93 -21.10 -21.50
CA CYS A 39 3.62 -20.47 -21.52
C CYS A 39 3.71 -18.98 -21.90
N SER A 40 2.57 -18.31 -22.10
CA SER A 40 2.58 -16.86 -22.36
C SER A 40 2.74 -16.06 -21.07
N THR A 41 3.36 -14.87 -21.16
CA THR A 41 3.43 -13.90 -20.06
C THR A 41 2.02 -13.53 -19.54
N LYS A 42 1.01 -13.51 -20.42
CA LYS A 42 -0.39 -13.27 -20.06
C LYS A 42 -0.97 -14.40 -19.19
N SER A 43 -0.55 -15.66 -19.41
CA SER A 43 -0.93 -16.81 -18.56
C SER A 43 -0.34 -16.69 -17.15
N ILE A 44 0.92 -16.26 -17.02
CA ILE A 44 1.55 -15.99 -15.73
C ILE A 44 0.83 -14.85 -15.00
N GLN A 45 0.57 -13.74 -15.70
CA GLN A 45 -0.14 -12.59 -15.12
C GLN A 45 -1.53 -13.01 -14.60
N ARG A 46 -2.27 -13.81 -15.39
CA ARG A 46 -3.58 -14.33 -15.00
C ARG A 46 -3.49 -15.26 -13.78
N TYR A 47 -2.48 -16.13 -13.75
CA TYR A 47 -2.24 -17.03 -12.62
C TYR A 47 -1.92 -16.25 -11.34
N LEU A 48 -0.99 -15.30 -11.41
CA LEU A 48 -0.61 -14.48 -10.25
C LEU A 48 -1.75 -13.54 -9.80
N ALA A 49 -2.61 -13.11 -10.73
CA ALA A 49 -3.80 -12.33 -10.39
C ALA A 49 -4.78 -13.10 -9.48
N LEU A 50 -4.85 -14.43 -9.59
CA LEU A 50 -5.68 -15.27 -8.71
C LEU A 50 -5.22 -15.24 -7.24
N THR A 51 -3.93 -15.00 -7.01
CA THR A 51 -3.33 -14.92 -5.67
C THR A 51 -3.09 -13.49 -5.21
N GLY A 52 -3.50 -12.50 -6.02
CA GLY A 52 -3.20 -11.09 -5.78
C GLY A 52 -1.70 -10.77 -5.81
N GLY A 53 -0.89 -11.63 -6.42
CA GLY A 53 0.56 -11.53 -6.42
C GLY A 53 1.22 -11.89 -5.08
N LEU A 54 0.47 -12.47 -4.14
CA LEU A 54 1.01 -12.89 -2.86
C LEU A 54 1.68 -14.26 -2.97
N LYS A 55 2.84 -14.39 -2.33
CA LYS A 55 3.55 -15.69 -2.24
C LYS A 55 2.65 -16.71 -1.54
N ARG A 56 2.34 -17.82 -2.21
CA ARG A 56 1.66 -18.93 -1.55
C ARG A 56 2.55 -19.41 -0.41
N ARG A 57 1.94 -19.73 0.72
CA ARG A 57 2.66 -20.35 1.83
C ARG A 57 3.25 -21.65 1.31
N VAL A 58 4.55 -21.68 1.11
CA VAL A 58 5.29 -22.94 0.87
C VAL A 58 4.90 -23.85 2.03
N VAL A 59 4.53 -25.09 1.73
CA VAL A 59 4.29 -26.12 2.77
C VAL A 59 5.55 -26.10 3.62
N LYS A 60 5.46 -25.57 4.84
CA LYS A 60 6.60 -25.52 5.74
C LYS A 60 7.09 -26.94 5.90
N GLU A 61 8.36 -27.19 5.66
CA GLU A 61 8.99 -28.41 6.07
C GLU A 61 8.58 -28.70 7.51
N ARG A 62 8.21 -29.96 7.76
CA ARG A 62 7.79 -30.35 9.09
C ARG A 62 8.95 -30.10 10.06
N SER A 63 8.66 -29.44 11.18
CA SER A 63 9.65 -29.28 12.23
C SER A 63 10.27 -30.65 12.56
N ALA A 64 11.59 -30.71 12.72
CA ALA A 64 12.31 -31.92 13.13
C ALA A 64 11.80 -32.50 14.48
N LEU A 65 11.07 -31.69 15.26
CA LEU A 65 10.41 -32.15 16.48
C LEU A 65 9.14 -33.01 16.24
N ARG A 66 8.60 -33.02 15.02
CA ARG A 66 7.42 -33.83 14.65
C ARG A 66 7.86 -35.18 14.07
N LEU A 67 7.09 -36.21 14.34
CA LEU A 67 7.32 -37.53 13.73
C LEU A 67 7.23 -37.44 12.20
N SER A 68 8.27 -37.92 11.52
CA SER A 68 8.31 -38.12 10.07
C SER A 68 7.50 -39.36 9.68
N LEU A 69 7.32 -39.59 8.37
CA LEU A 69 6.76 -40.85 7.88
C LEU A 69 7.66 -42.04 8.27
N GLY A 70 8.98 -41.88 8.16
CA GLY A 70 9.94 -42.91 8.57
C GLY A 70 9.85 -43.25 10.07
N ASP A 71 9.71 -42.25 10.95
CA ASP A 71 9.49 -42.49 12.39
C ASP A 71 8.19 -43.26 12.62
N ARG A 72 7.14 -43.00 11.85
CA ARG A 72 5.85 -43.67 11.94
C ARG A 72 5.90 -45.14 11.42
N GLU A 73 6.68 -45.36 10.37
CA GLU A 73 6.93 -46.71 9.86
C GLU A 73 7.67 -47.56 10.88
N GLU A 74 8.72 -47.00 11.50
CA GLU A 74 9.47 -47.72 12.55
C GLU A 74 8.58 -47.96 13.79
N LEU A 75 7.74 -46.97 14.15
CA LEU A 75 6.74 -47.17 15.19
C LEU A 75 5.77 -48.31 14.83
N SER A 76 5.28 -48.36 13.58
CA SER A 76 4.37 -49.43 13.12
C SER A 76 5.04 -50.79 13.18
N ARG A 77 6.29 -50.94 12.77
CA ARG A 77 7.09 -52.17 12.85
C ARG A 77 7.26 -52.65 14.30
N GLY A 78 7.64 -51.71 15.19
CA GLY A 78 7.83 -52.03 16.61
C GLY A 78 6.52 -52.50 17.28
N LEU A 79 5.36 -51.89 16.91
CA LEU A 79 4.06 -52.32 17.42
C LEU A 79 3.71 -53.75 16.97
N VAL A 80 3.97 -54.07 15.71
CA VAL A 80 3.76 -55.43 15.16
C VAL A 80 4.71 -56.45 15.82
N ALA A 81 5.96 -56.07 16.08
CA ALA A 81 6.93 -56.93 16.76
C ALA A 81 6.64 -57.13 18.26
N GLY A 82 5.63 -56.48 18.82
CA GLY A 82 5.28 -56.58 20.24
C GLY A 82 6.11 -55.69 21.17
N ASP A 83 6.97 -54.78 20.65
CA ASP A 83 7.81 -53.89 21.43
C ASP A 83 7.01 -52.98 22.34
N SER A 84 7.53 -52.69 23.52
CA SER A 84 6.91 -51.68 24.40
C SER A 84 7.01 -50.27 23.81
N LEU A 85 6.05 -49.39 24.12
CA LEU A 85 6.08 -48.00 23.66
C LEU A 85 7.33 -47.27 24.15
N ARG A 86 7.90 -47.64 25.28
CA ARG A 86 9.17 -47.11 25.81
C ARG A 86 10.35 -47.55 24.95
N THR A 87 10.43 -48.82 24.57
CA THR A 87 11.47 -49.33 23.68
C THR A 87 11.45 -48.66 22.34
N ILE A 88 10.27 -48.49 21.74
CA ILE A 88 10.10 -47.78 20.47
C ILE A 88 10.50 -46.32 20.61
N ALA A 89 10.11 -45.66 21.69
CA ALA A 89 10.45 -44.25 21.95
C ALA A 89 11.98 -44.07 22.05
N THR A 90 12.68 -44.91 22.76
CA THR A 90 14.13 -44.91 22.87
C THR A 90 14.80 -45.07 21.51
N ARG A 91 14.34 -46.03 20.68
CA ARG A 91 14.85 -46.25 19.31
C ARG A 91 14.68 -45.04 18.41
N LEU A 92 13.56 -44.36 18.52
CA LEU A 92 13.25 -43.16 17.75
C LEU A 92 13.85 -41.86 18.31
N GLY A 93 14.52 -41.89 19.47
CA GLY A 93 15.00 -40.69 20.14
C GLY A 93 13.87 -39.72 20.54
N ARG A 94 12.71 -40.26 20.92
CA ARG A 94 11.50 -39.48 21.25
C ARG A 94 11.03 -39.76 22.68
N ALA A 95 10.31 -38.80 23.27
CA ALA A 95 9.71 -39.03 24.57
C ALA A 95 8.61 -40.14 24.49
N PRO A 96 8.53 -41.08 25.46
CA PRO A 96 7.50 -42.08 25.52
C PRO A 96 6.06 -41.54 25.43
N SER A 97 5.82 -40.38 26.03
CA SER A 97 4.52 -39.70 25.94
C SER A 97 4.16 -39.22 24.54
N THR A 98 5.15 -38.95 23.68
CA THR A 98 4.92 -38.62 22.26
C THR A 98 4.43 -39.81 21.50
N ILE A 99 5.07 -40.98 21.70
CA ILE A 99 4.70 -42.24 21.05
C ILE A 99 3.35 -42.71 21.54
N SER A 100 3.09 -42.67 22.84
CA SER A 100 1.78 -43.02 23.41
C SER A 100 0.64 -42.19 22.84
N ARG A 101 0.80 -40.88 22.76
CA ARG A 101 -0.19 -39.97 22.15
C ARG A 101 -0.40 -40.23 20.67
N GLU A 102 0.69 -40.46 19.91
CA GLU A 102 0.61 -40.76 18.48
C GLU A 102 -0.20 -42.03 18.23
N VAL A 103 0.03 -43.08 19.00
CA VAL A 103 -0.74 -44.34 18.90
C VAL A 103 -2.21 -44.14 19.29
N ALA A 104 -2.47 -43.47 20.43
CA ALA A 104 -3.83 -43.21 20.90
C ALA A 104 -4.66 -42.36 19.92
N TRP A 105 -4.03 -41.40 19.23
CA TRP A 105 -4.71 -40.52 18.27
C TRP A 105 -5.01 -41.20 16.91
N ASN A 106 -4.32 -42.30 16.59
CA ASN A 106 -4.42 -42.92 15.29
C ASN A 106 -4.98 -44.40 15.39
N GLY A 107 -5.77 -44.64 16.40
CA GLY A 107 -6.41 -45.92 16.65
C GLY A 107 -5.86 -46.59 17.91
N SER A 108 -5.73 -47.92 17.85
CA SER A 108 -5.14 -48.75 18.90
C SER A 108 -3.78 -49.27 18.45
N ARG A 109 -3.10 -50.02 19.35
CA ARG A 109 -1.86 -50.70 19.04
C ARG A 109 -2.00 -51.61 17.80
N ASN A 110 -3.14 -52.25 17.63
CA ASN A 110 -3.39 -53.23 16.56
C ASN A 110 -3.81 -52.54 15.25
N ASP A 111 -4.44 -51.37 15.33
CA ASP A 111 -5.00 -50.64 14.19
C ASP A 111 -4.09 -49.57 13.63
N TYR A 112 -2.95 -49.31 14.29
CA TYR A 112 -2.02 -48.27 13.87
C TYR A 112 -1.46 -48.55 12.47
N ARG A 113 -1.53 -47.54 11.58
CA ARG A 113 -0.97 -47.61 10.24
C ARG A 113 -0.22 -46.31 9.97
N ALA A 114 1.10 -46.40 9.72
CA ALA A 114 2.01 -45.25 9.53
C ALA A 114 1.51 -44.25 8.48
N TRP A 115 1.10 -44.75 7.31
CA TRP A 115 0.64 -43.88 6.21
C TRP A 115 -0.65 -43.13 6.57
N ARG A 116 -1.59 -43.79 7.30
CA ARG A 116 -2.83 -43.14 7.76
C ARG A 116 -2.51 -42.06 8.79
N ALA A 117 -1.69 -42.40 9.77
CA ALA A 117 -1.26 -41.47 10.82
C ALA A 117 -0.52 -40.25 10.24
N ASP A 118 0.29 -40.48 9.21
CA ASP A 118 0.97 -39.40 8.51
C ASP A 118 0.02 -38.50 7.73
N GLY A 119 -0.90 -39.08 6.98
CA GLY A 119 -1.96 -38.36 6.28
C GLY A 119 -2.84 -37.53 7.22
N GLU A 120 -3.22 -38.06 8.38
CA GLU A 120 -3.97 -37.34 9.40
C GLU A 120 -3.15 -36.21 10.04
N ALA A 121 -1.85 -36.39 10.24
CA ALA A 121 -0.96 -35.38 10.73
C ALA A 121 -0.81 -34.23 9.73
N VAL A 122 -0.72 -34.53 8.41
CA VAL A 122 -0.76 -33.53 7.33
C VAL A 122 -2.08 -32.79 7.36
N ARG A 123 -3.20 -33.47 7.39
CA ARG A 123 -4.54 -32.90 7.40
C ARG A 123 -4.74 -31.98 8.61
N ARG A 124 -4.32 -32.38 9.80
CA ARG A 124 -4.36 -31.59 11.02
C ARG A 124 -3.45 -30.37 10.91
N GLY A 125 -2.28 -30.50 10.28
CA GLY A 125 -1.35 -29.39 10.02
C GLY A 125 -1.87 -28.37 9.01
N GLN A 126 -2.71 -28.80 8.07
CA GLN A 126 -3.33 -27.96 7.05
C GLN A 126 -4.65 -27.33 7.50
N ARG A 127 -5.12 -27.62 8.73
CA ARG A 127 -6.38 -27.08 9.25
C ARG A 127 -6.40 -25.57 9.09
N PRO A 128 -7.31 -25.01 8.28
CA PRO A 128 -7.36 -23.57 8.07
C PRO A 128 -7.69 -22.91 9.42
N LYS A 129 -6.72 -22.18 9.97
CA LYS A 129 -7.01 -21.29 11.09
C LYS A 129 -7.84 -20.14 10.55
N PRO A 130 -9.00 -19.83 11.15
CA PRO A 130 -9.74 -18.66 10.76
C PRO A 130 -8.81 -17.43 10.88
N SER A 131 -8.90 -16.51 9.93
CA SER A 131 -8.06 -15.30 9.98
C SER A 131 -8.47 -14.47 11.20
N LYS A 132 -7.51 -13.73 11.78
CA LYS A 132 -7.79 -12.83 12.90
C LYS A 132 -8.95 -11.88 12.57
N LEU A 133 -9.03 -11.38 11.34
CA LEU A 133 -10.12 -10.51 10.86
C LEU A 133 -11.48 -11.23 10.72
N ALA A 134 -11.50 -12.55 10.61
CA ALA A 134 -12.75 -13.31 10.57
C ALA A 134 -13.28 -13.61 11.98
N VAL A 135 -12.42 -13.60 12.99
CA VAL A 135 -12.78 -13.92 14.39
C VAL A 135 -13.12 -12.64 15.15
N ASP A 136 -12.33 -11.57 14.96
CA ASP A 136 -12.50 -10.31 15.67
C ASP A 136 -13.29 -9.31 14.83
N SER A 137 -14.56 -9.14 15.18
CA SER A 137 -15.47 -8.22 14.50
C SER A 137 -15.14 -6.74 14.74
N ARG A 138 -14.52 -6.37 15.89
CA ARG A 138 -14.07 -5.01 16.19
C ARG A 138 -12.89 -4.63 15.32
N LEU A 139 -11.86 -5.46 15.28
CA LEU A 139 -10.70 -5.26 14.41
C LEU A 139 -11.12 -5.22 12.94
N CYS A 140 -12.03 -6.10 12.52
CA CYS A 140 -12.54 -6.11 11.14
C CYS A 140 -13.21 -4.79 10.76
N ARG A 141 -14.08 -4.24 11.62
CA ARG A 141 -14.74 -2.94 11.40
C ARG A 141 -13.76 -1.79 11.28
N GLU A 142 -12.71 -1.75 12.11
CA GLU A 142 -11.67 -0.73 12.03
C GLU A 142 -10.86 -0.82 10.72
N VAL A 143 -10.53 -2.02 10.30
CA VAL A 143 -9.86 -2.26 9.00
C VAL A 143 -10.75 -1.83 7.84
N GLU A 144 -12.04 -2.19 7.85
CA GLU A 144 -12.99 -1.76 6.82
C GLU A 144 -13.15 -0.24 6.78
N ARG A 145 -13.25 0.41 7.93
CA ARG A 145 -13.32 1.87 8.04
C ARG A 145 -12.10 2.53 7.38
N GLY A 146 -10.89 2.03 7.67
CA GLY A 146 -9.67 2.53 7.07
C GLY A 146 -9.65 2.33 5.55
N LEU A 147 -10.06 1.16 5.07
CA LEU A 147 -10.12 0.88 3.63
C LEU A 147 -11.12 1.79 2.90
N ARG A 148 -12.31 2.00 3.45
CA ARG A 148 -13.31 2.94 2.91
C ARG A 148 -12.83 4.39 2.91
N ALA A 149 -11.95 4.75 3.85
CA ALA A 149 -11.25 6.04 3.88
C ALA A 149 -10.02 6.09 2.93
N HIS A 150 -9.88 5.11 2.03
CA HIS A 150 -8.77 4.98 1.08
C HIS A 150 -7.38 4.83 1.72
N TRP A 151 -7.30 4.36 2.97
CA TRP A 151 -6.02 4.05 3.59
C TRP A 151 -5.43 2.76 3.02
N SER A 152 -4.11 2.71 2.89
CA SER A 152 -3.45 1.47 2.53
C SER A 152 -3.44 0.48 3.71
N PRO A 153 -3.37 -0.83 3.46
CA PRO A 153 -3.21 -1.82 4.53
C PRO A 153 -2.06 -1.53 5.50
N GLN A 154 -0.96 -0.95 5.00
CA GLN A 154 0.17 -0.53 5.83
C GLN A 154 -0.21 0.64 6.75
N GLN A 155 -0.92 1.64 6.22
CA GLN A 155 -1.42 2.77 7.02
C GLN A 155 -2.38 2.32 8.11
N ILE A 156 -3.28 1.37 7.78
CA ILE A 156 -4.24 0.81 8.75
C ILE A 156 -3.49 0.06 9.85
N ALA A 157 -2.61 -0.87 9.49
CA ALA A 157 -1.87 -1.69 10.44
C ALA A 157 -1.05 -0.84 11.42
N ALA A 158 -0.35 0.18 10.91
CA ALA A 158 0.46 1.08 11.73
C ALA A 158 -0.40 2.02 12.59
N ARG A 159 -1.50 2.54 12.04
CA ARG A 159 -2.39 3.44 12.79
C ARG A 159 -3.11 2.74 13.93
N LEU A 160 -3.49 1.48 13.77
CA LEU A 160 -4.08 0.69 14.86
C LEU A 160 -3.14 0.59 16.09
N ILE A 161 -1.82 0.62 15.88
CA ILE A 161 -0.86 0.65 16.99
C ILE A 161 -0.94 1.98 17.75
N CYS A 162 -1.11 3.09 17.02
CA CYS A 162 -1.21 4.42 17.62
C CYS A 162 -2.55 4.63 18.33
N ASP A 163 -3.65 4.17 17.73
CA ASP A 163 -5.01 4.38 18.25
C ASP A 163 -5.34 3.44 19.43
N TYR A 164 -4.69 2.27 19.49
CA TYR A 164 -4.92 1.24 20.51
C TYR A 164 -3.58 0.75 21.09
N PRO A 165 -2.81 1.60 21.82
CA PRO A 165 -1.45 1.27 22.26
C PRO A 165 -1.39 0.04 23.18
N ASP A 166 -2.37 -0.15 24.04
CA ASP A 166 -2.40 -1.20 25.07
C ASP A 166 -3.23 -2.43 24.67
N ASP A 167 -3.93 -2.38 23.52
CA ASP A 167 -4.81 -3.46 23.07
C ASP A 167 -4.12 -4.32 21.99
N LEU A 168 -3.57 -5.47 22.42
CA LEU A 168 -2.90 -6.41 21.52
C LEU A 168 -3.85 -7.11 20.54
N ASP A 169 -5.13 -7.15 20.83
CA ASP A 169 -6.12 -7.74 19.93
C ASP A 169 -6.35 -6.85 18.72
N MET A 170 -6.12 -5.55 18.86
CA MET A 170 -6.16 -4.58 17.75
C MET A 170 -4.89 -4.55 16.90
N ARG A 171 -4.03 -5.58 16.97
CA ARG A 171 -2.83 -5.72 16.12
C ARG A 171 -3.11 -6.59 14.91
N VAL A 172 -2.80 -6.10 13.73
CA VAL A 172 -2.88 -6.86 12.47
C VAL A 172 -1.75 -6.43 11.54
N SER A 173 -1.14 -7.40 10.87
CA SER A 173 -0.15 -7.07 9.84
C SER A 173 -0.83 -6.63 8.54
N HIS A 174 -0.18 -5.72 7.80
CA HIS A 174 -0.66 -5.32 6.47
C HIS A 174 -0.78 -6.50 5.51
N GLU A 175 0.07 -7.50 5.66
CA GLU A 175 0.03 -8.73 4.89
C GLU A 175 -1.25 -9.56 5.18
N THR A 176 -1.69 -9.60 6.43
CA THR A 176 -2.95 -10.25 6.82
C THR A 176 -4.14 -9.53 6.18
N ILE A 177 -4.14 -8.20 6.18
CA ILE A 177 -5.18 -7.40 5.50
C ILE A 177 -5.18 -7.70 4.00
N TYR A 178 -4.03 -7.69 3.32
CA TYR A 178 -3.94 -8.04 1.90
C TYR A 178 -4.44 -9.45 1.62
N LYS A 179 -4.04 -10.45 2.42
CA LYS A 179 -4.51 -11.84 2.24
C LYS A 179 -6.01 -11.96 2.40
N THR A 180 -6.58 -11.28 3.37
CA THR A 180 -8.03 -11.29 3.56
C THR A 180 -8.76 -10.68 2.37
N LEU A 181 -8.27 -9.54 1.84
CA LEU A 181 -8.86 -8.87 0.67
C LEU A 181 -8.78 -9.71 -0.61
N PHE A 182 -7.63 -10.33 -0.87
CA PHE A 182 -7.38 -10.98 -2.17
C PHE A 182 -7.67 -12.47 -2.20
N ILE A 183 -7.57 -13.17 -1.06
CA ILE A 183 -7.69 -14.63 -0.99
C ILE A 183 -9.04 -15.05 -0.40
N GLN A 184 -9.53 -14.38 0.64
CA GLN A 184 -10.73 -14.80 1.38
C GLN A 184 -11.99 -14.06 0.94
N ALA A 185 -11.89 -12.83 0.47
CA ALA A 185 -13.05 -12.09 0.01
C ALA A 185 -13.52 -12.61 -1.35
N ARG A 186 -14.78 -13.11 -1.41
CA ARG A 186 -15.45 -13.54 -2.64
C ARG A 186 -16.54 -12.54 -3.02
N GLY A 187 -16.75 -12.31 -4.31
CA GLY A 187 -17.87 -11.52 -4.84
C GLY A 187 -17.73 -10.00 -4.75
N ALA A 188 -18.84 -9.31 -4.48
CA ALA A 188 -18.97 -7.85 -4.52
C ALA A 188 -18.05 -7.13 -3.51
N LEU A 189 -17.94 -7.62 -2.28
CA LEU A 189 -17.11 -7.02 -1.22
C LEU A 189 -15.62 -6.96 -1.61
N ARG A 190 -15.10 -8.00 -2.28
CA ARG A 190 -13.72 -7.99 -2.80
C ARG A 190 -13.52 -6.88 -3.83
N LYS A 191 -14.49 -6.70 -4.72
CA LYS A 191 -14.44 -5.69 -5.79
C LYS A 191 -14.45 -4.28 -5.22
N GLU A 192 -15.33 -4.01 -4.25
CA GLU A 192 -15.42 -2.72 -3.56
C GLU A 192 -14.14 -2.39 -2.79
N LEU A 193 -13.65 -3.30 -1.95
CA LEU A 193 -12.46 -3.07 -1.13
C LEU A 193 -11.18 -2.98 -1.97
N THR A 194 -11.10 -3.71 -3.09
CA THR A 194 -9.96 -3.58 -4.03
C THR A 194 -9.98 -2.24 -4.75
N ALA A 195 -11.16 -1.69 -5.07
CA ALA A 195 -11.30 -0.36 -5.66
C ALA A 195 -10.82 0.76 -4.72
N CYS A 196 -10.85 0.54 -3.40
CA CYS A 196 -10.34 1.48 -2.41
C CYS A 196 -8.79 1.56 -2.35
N LEU A 197 -8.07 0.61 -2.95
CA LEU A 197 -6.61 0.65 -3.00
C LEU A 197 -6.10 1.68 -4.01
N ARG A 198 -4.97 2.34 -3.69
CA ARG A 198 -4.39 3.47 -4.46
C ARG A 198 -4.33 3.25 -5.97
N THR A 199 -4.08 2.03 -6.42
CA THR A 199 -3.94 1.72 -7.84
C THR A 199 -5.14 0.98 -8.44
N GLY A 200 -6.09 0.53 -7.61
CA GLY A 200 -7.19 -0.35 -8.04
C GLY A 200 -6.73 -1.64 -8.73
N ARG A 201 -5.41 -1.92 -8.69
CA ARG A 201 -4.76 -3.01 -9.41
C ARG A 201 -4.47 -4.18 -8.48
N THR A 202 -4.65 -5.36 -9.02
CA THR A 202 -4.31 -6.63 -8.36
C THR A 202 -2.82 -6.98 -8.42
N GLN A 203 -1.98 -6.18 -9.10
CA GLN A 203 -0.54 -6.42 -9.28
C GLN A 203 0.31 -5.15 -9.18
N ARG A 204 1.52 -5.26 -8.60
CA ARG A 204 2.55 -4.23 -8.63
C ARG A 204 3.23 -4.17 -10.01
N ARG A 205 3.43 -2.95 -10.55
CA ARG A 205 4.26 -2.71 -11.75
C ARG A 205 5.39 -1.75 -11.41
N PRO A 206 6.58 -1.88 -12.06
CA PRO A 206 7.67 -0.91 -11.95
C PRO A 206 7.25 0.45 -12.50
N HIS A 207 7.78 1.53 -11.93
CA HIS A 207 7.55 2.90 -12.39
C HIS A 207 8.41 3.21 -13.60
N MET A 208 7.80 3.60 -14.74
CA MET A 208 8.49 4.27 -15.85
C MET A 208 8.26 5.78 -15.76
N ARG A 209 9.33 6.54 -15.90
CA ARG A 209 9.32 8.02 -15.97
C ARG A 209 8.95 8.48 -17.38
N THR A 210 8.14 9.54 -17.48
CA THR A 210 7.85 10.26 -18.72
C THR A 210 8.28 11.72 -18.53
N GLU A 211 9.13 12.20 -19.41
CA GLU A 211 9.61 13.58 -19.43
C GLU A 211 8.59 14.49 -20.13
N GLN A 212 8.39 15.70 -19.62
CA GLN A 212 7.63 16.75 -20.27
C GLN A 212 8.49 17.98 -20.43
N SER A 213 8.43 18.58 -21.62
CA SER A 213 9.25 19.69 -22.06
C SER A 213 8.55 21.05 -21.99
N GLY A 214 9.32 22.09 -21.63
CA GLY A 214 9.30 23.44 -22.15
C GLY A 214 8.17 24.41 -21.78
N ALA A 215 8.47 25.38 -20.88
CA ALA A 215 7.65 26.57 -20.68
C ALA A 215 8.51 27.85 -20.70
N GLY A 216 7.95 28.96 -21.19
CA GLY A 216 8.61 30.25 -21.26
C GLY A 216 8.91 30.84 -19.86
N ARG A 217 9.97 31.65 -19.76
CA ARG A 217 10.54 32.18 -18.53
C ARG A 217 9.67 33.33 -17.95
N LEU A 218 9.31 33.20 -16.67
CA LEU A 218 8.65 34.28 -15.90
C LEU A 218 9.66 35.37 -15.52
N GLN A 219 9.18 36.61 -15.35
CA GLN A 219 10.01 37.74 -14.92
C GLN A 219 10.00 37.87 -13.39
N ASN A 220 11.08 38.40 -12.80
CA ASN A 220 11.24 38.71 -11.36
C ASN A 220 11.05 37.49 -10.43
N MET A 221 11.49 36.29 -10.86
CA MET A 221 11.46 35.10 -10.06
C MET A 221 12.56 35.07 -9.00
N ILE A 222 12.22 34.71 -7.77
CA ILE A 222 13.19 34.31 -6.74
C ILE A 222 13.34 32.79 -6.85
N LEU A 223 14.56 32.32 -7.08
CA LEU A 223 14.82 30.91 -7.24
C LEU A 223 14.87 30.19 -5.88
N ILE A 224 14.64 28.89 -5.91
CA ILE A 224 14.68 28.07 -4.71
C ILE A 224 16.07 28.03 -4.06
N SER A 225 17.14 28.27 -4.83
CA SER A 225 18.51 28.45 -4.35
C SER A 225 18.66 29.61 -3.36
N ASP A 226 17.85 30.64 -3.51
CA ASP A 226 17.89 31.85 -2.65
C ASP A 226 17.00 31.72 -1.41
N ARG A 227 16.38 30.55 -1.23
CA ARG A 227 15.49 30.25 -0.12
C ARG A 227 16.30 30.00 1.16
N PRO A 228 15.87 30.51 2.33
CA PRO A 228 16.55 30.30 3.60
C PRO A 228 16.74 28.82 3.93
N PRO A 229 17.89 28.40 4.49
CA PRO A 229 18.19 27.00 4.79
C PRO A 229 17.17 26.34 5.74
N GLU A 230 16.60 27.09 6.68
CA GLU A 230 15.57 26.64 7.63
C GLU A 230 14.32 26.09 6.96
N VAL A 231 14.05 26.49 5.72
CA VAL A 231 12.93 25.97 4.94
C VAL A 231 13.23 24.55 4.40
N ALA A 232 14.51 24.16 4.33
CA ALA A 232 14.91 22.89 3.73
C ALA A 232 14.62 21.70 4.66
N ASP A 233 14.83 21.82 5.96
CA ASP A 233 14.71 20.73 6.93
C ASP A 233 13.26 20.34 7.27
N ARG A 234 12.29 21.14 6.87
CA ARG A 234 10.85 20.95 7.12
C ARG A 234 10.45 20.95 8.60
N ALA A 235 11.29 21.45 9.48
CA ALA A 235 11.00 21.55 10.90
C ALA A 235 10.09 22.74 11.21
N VAL A 236 10.29 23.84 10.46
CA VAL A 236 9.54 25.09 10.66
C VAL A 236 8.24 25.05 9.85
N PRO A 237 7.07 25.21 10.49
CA PRO A 237 5.79 25.27 9.79
C PRO A 237 5.58 26.61 9.06
N GLY A 238 4.60 26.64 8.14
CA GLY A 238 4.25 27.82 7.37
C GLY A 238 4.91 27.89 6.00
N HIS A 239 5.65 26.86 5.59
CA HIS A 239 6.25 26.73 4.27
C HIS A 239 5.43 25.76 3.40
N TRP A 240 4.93 26.26 2.27
CA TRP A 240 4.00 25.54 1.41
C TRP A 240 4.62 25.17 0.07
N GLU A 241 4.21 24.04 -0.47
CA GLU A 241 4.45 23.63 -1.86
C GLU A 241 3.14 23.70 -2.62
N GLY A 242 3.11 24.36 -3.77
CA GLY A 242 1.92 24.46 -4.60
C GLY A 242 2.10 23.87 -5.98
N ASP A 243 0.99 23.46 -6.62
CA ASP A 243 0.95 22.88 -7.95
C ASP A 243 -0.49 22.83 -8.50
N LEU A 244 -0.64 22.50 -9.77
CA LEU A 244 -1.92 22.23 -10.40
C LEU A 244 -2.05 20.78 -10.80
N ILE A 245 -3.13 20.12 -10.46
CA ILE A 245 -3.54 18.89 -11.12
C ILE A 245 -4.43 19.22 -12.32
N ILE A 246 -3.98 18.81 -13.49
CA ILE A 246 -4.64 19.13 -14.76
C ILE A 246 -5.62 18.03 -15.15
N GLY A 247 -6.81 18.41 -15.59
CA GLY A 247 -7.88 17.56 -16.10
C GLY A 247 -7.78 17.23 -17.58
N LYS A 248 -8.83 16.65 -18.13
CA LYS A 248 -8.91 16.22 -19.52
C LYS A 248 -8.62 17.38 -20.50
N GLY A 249 -7.66 17.15 -21.38
CA GLY A 249 -7.32 18.12 -22.45
C GLY A 249 -6.76 19.46 -21.94
N GLY A 250 -6.32 19.57 -20.67
CA GLY A 250 -5.75 20.81 -20.13
C GLY A 250 -6.76 21.93 -19.84
N ARG A 251 -8.07 21.65 -19.98
CA ARG A 251 -9.14 22.66 -19.91
C ARG A 251 -9.57 23.00 -18.49
N SER A 252 -9.40 22.09 -17.56
CA SER A 252 -9.77 22.26 -16.16
C SER A 252 -8.60 21.92 -15.24
N ALA A 253 -8.55 22.53 -14.06
CA ALA A 253 -7.51 22.28 -13.07
C ALA A 253 -8.05 22.40 -11.63
N ILE A 254 -7.35 21.79 -10.70
CA ILE A 254 -7.50 22.01 -9.26
C ILE A 254 -6.12 22.38 -8.74
N GLY A 255 -6.03 23.48 -8.00
CA GLY A 255 -4.79 23.85 -7.34
C GLY A 255 -4.60 23.05 -6.04
N THR A 256 -3.36 22.78 -5.73
CA THR A 256 -2.96 22.05 -4.52
C THR A 256 -1.96 22.88 -3.73
N LEU A 257 -2.18 23.02 -2.44
CA LEU A 257 -1.23 23.58 -1.48
C LEU A 257 -0.93 22.50 -0.44
N VAL A 258 0.34 22.21 -0.22
CA VAL A 258 0.79 21.23 0.78
C VAL A 258 1.74 21.92 1.74
N GLU A 259 1.39 21.95 3.01
CA GLU A 259 2.27 22.43 4.06
C GLU A 259 3.39 21.40 4.29
N ARG A 260 4.65 21.86 4.33
CA ARG A 260 5.83 21.01 4.20
C ARG A 260 6.14 20.19 5.45
N SER A 261 5.88 20.71 6.64
CA SER A 261 6.14 20.01 7.91
C SER A 261 5.05 18.99 8.23
N SER A 262 3.79 19.41 8.19
CA SER A 262 2.61 18.61 8.56
C SER A 262 2.04 17.77 7.42
N ARG A 263 2.42 18.04 6.16
CA ARG A 263 1.81 17.46 4.95
C ARG A 263 0.32 17.81 4.80
N TYR A 264 -0.13 18.85 5.47
CA TYR A 264 -1.51 19.31 5.41
C TYR A 264 -1.82 19.83 4.01
N VAL A 265 -2.97 19.42 3.47
CA VAL A 265 -3.38 19.70 2.08
C VAL A 265 -4.55 20.65 2.08
N VAL A 266 -4.47 21.70 1.27
CA VAL A 266 -5.58 22.58 0.89
C VAL A 266 -5.77 22.44 -0.62
N LEU A 267 -7.03 22.32 -1.06
CA LEU A 267 -7.38 22.28 -2.48
C LEU A 267 -8.01 23.60 -2.91
N LEU A 268 -7.58 24.13 -4.06
CA LEU A 268 -8.06 25.37 -4.65
C LEU A 268 -9.09 25.06 -5.72
N HIS A 269 -10.28 25.59 -5.56
CA HIS A 269 -11.33 25.53 -6.57
C HIS A 269 -11.09 26.58 -7.64
N LEU A 270 -10.94 26.16 -8.90
CA LEU A 270 -10.67 26.99 -10.06
C LEU A 270 -11.81 26.81 -11.11
N PRO A 271 -13.00 27.39 -10.85
CA PRO A 271 -14.17 27.15 -11.68
C PRO A 271 -14.09 27.80 -13.07
N HIS A 272 -13.32 28.90 -13.18
CA HIS A 272 -13.25 29.69 -14.43
C HIS A 272 -12.04 29.35 -15.28
N GLY A 273 -11.12 28.55 -14.77
CA GLY A 273 -9.91 28.15 -15.49
C GLY A 273 -8.65 28.24 -14.64
N ARG A 274 -7.50 28.36 -15.31
CA ARG A 274 -6.18 28.37 -14.69
C ARG A 274 -5.34 29.56 -15.15
N THR A 275 -5.96 30.70 -15.41
CA THR A 275 -5.21 31.94 -15.68
C THR A 275 -4.44 32.36 -14.42
N ALA A 276 -3.40 33.20 -14.59
CA ALA A 276 -2.62 33.71 -13.46
C ALA A 276 -3.53 34.43 -12.45
N GLU A 277 -4.50 35.19 -12.95
CA GLU A 277 -5.48 35.88 -12.11
C GLU A 277 -6.39 34.94 -11.32
N ASP A 278 -6.95 33.89 -11.96
CA ASP A 278 -7.78 32.90 -11.30
C ASP A 278 -7.02 32.17 -10.19
N VAL A 279 -5.77 31.76 -10.49
CA VAL A 279 -4.91 31.06 -9.55
C VAL A 279 -4.54 31.98 -8.39
N ARG A 280 -4.14 33.24 -8.66
CA ARG A 280 -3.84 34.25 -7.63
C ARG A 280 -5.05 34.47 -6.72
N ALA A 281 -6.23 34.71 -7.28
CA ALA A 281 -7.44 34.96 -6.51
C ALA A 281 -7.83 33.76 -5.61
N ALA A 282 -7.70 32.53 -6.13
CA ALA A 282 -7.96 31.32 -5.35
C ALA A 282 -6.93 31.09 -4.24
N LEU A 283 -5.65 31.31 -4.53
CA LEU A 283 -4.54 31.25 -3.56
C LEU A 283 -4.74 32.26 -2.43
N THR A 284 -4.91 33.55 -2.76
CA THR A 284 -5.12 34.63 -1.79
C THR A 284 -6.29 34.33 -0.87
N ARG A 285 -7.41 33.88 -1.42
CA ARG A 285 -8.63 33.52 -0.64
C ARG A 285 -8.37 32.41 0.37
N GLN A 286 -7.53 31.44 0.06
CA GLN A 286 -7.25 30.34 0.97
C GLN A 286 -6.13 30.68 1.96
N VAL A 287 -5.08 31.34 1.51
CA VAL A 287 -3.96 31.76 2.36
C VAL A 287 -4.39 32.78 3.41
N SER A 288 -5.31 33.70 3.08
CA SER A 288 -5.83 34.70 4.03
C SER A 288 -6.58 34.08 5.22
N LYS A 289 -7.02 32.84 5.12
CA LYS A 289 -7.67 32.10 6.23
C LYS A 289 -6.68 31.48 7.21
N LEU A 290 -5.40 31.42 6.84
CA LEU A 290 -4.36 30.85 7.70
C LEU A 290 -3.90 31.90 8.74
N PRO A 291 -3.44 31.48 9.93
CA PRO A 291 -2.72 32.35 10.84
C PRO A 291 -1.50 33.00 10.16
N ALA A 292 -1.12 34.20 10.58
CA ALA A 292 -0.01 34.95 9.97
C ALA A 292 1.31 34.17 10.00
N GLU A 293 1.57 33.46 11.08
CA GLU A 293 2.76 32.65 11.33
C GLU A 293 2.89 31.47 10.37
N LEU A 294 1.78 31.04 9.76
CA LEU A 294 1.71 29.97 8.77
C LEU A 294 1.71 30.46 7.32
N ARG A 295 1.91 31.78 7.10
CA ARG A 295 1.99 32.41 5.77
C ARG A 295 3.42 32.83 5.43
N ARG A 296 4.41 31.91 5.54
CA ARG A 296 5.82 32.28 5.35
C ARG A 296 6.22 32.24 3.89
N THR A 297 6.24 31.08 3.26
CA THR A 297 6.68 30.94 1.87
C THR A 297 5.82 29.98 1.08
N LEU A 298 5.74 30.19 -0.23
CA LEU A 298 5.16 29.30 -1.21
C LEU A 298 6.22 28.89 -2.23
N THR A 299 6.38 27.60 -2.46
CA THR A 299 7.24 27.08 -3.54
C THR A 299 6.35 26.58 -4.67
N TRP A 300 6.62 27.06 -5.90
CA TRP A 300 5.88 26.68 -7.11
C TRP A 300 6.85 26.30 -8.22
N ASP A 301 6.35 25.69 -9.31
CA ASP A 301 7.15 25.55 -10.52
C ASP A 301 7.15 26.85 -11.34
N GLN A 302 7.87 26.83 -12.47
CA GLN A 302 7.94 28.00 -13.36
C GLN A 302 6.73 28.07 -14.33
N GLY A 303 5.56 27.59 -13.89
CA GLY A 303 4.34 27.61 -14.69
C GLY A 303 3.78 29.03 -14.89
N LYS A 304 3.25 29.30 -16.08
CA LYS A 304 2.66 30.62 -16.43
C LYS A 304 1.46 31.01 -15.55
N GLU A 305 0.84 30.05 -14.89
CA GLU A 305 -0.26 30.27 -13.93
C GLU A 305 0.18 31.04 -12.67
N MET A 306 1.49 31.18 -12.45
CA MET A 306 2.05 32.01 -11.36
C MET A 306 2.63 33.33 -11.87
N ALA A 307 2.28 33.82 -13.06
CA ALA A 307 2.76 35.10 -13.59
C ALA A 307 2.41 36.28 -12.67
N ASP A 308 1.32 36.23 -11.93
CA ASP A 308 0.89 37.26 -10.96
C ASP A 308 1.50 37.09 -9.54
N HIS A 309 2.61 36.32 -9.39
CA HIS A 309 3.22 36.04 -8.09
C HIS A 309 3.63 37.28 -7.29
N VAL A 310 4.05 38.36 -7.95
CA VAL A 310 4.42 39.63 -7.29
C VAL A 310 3.21 40.24 -6.59
N ARG A 311 2.06 40.28 -7.26
CA ARG A 311 0.80 40.76 -6.67
C ARG A 311 0.33 39.85 -5.55
N PHE A 312 0.45 38.53 -5.72
CA PHE A 312 0.13 37.56 -4.67
C PHE A 312 0.99 37.81 -3.42
N THR A 313 2.30 38.04 -3.58
CA THR A 313 3.19 38.35 -2.45
C THR A 313 2.77 39.67 -1.76
N THR A 314 2.39 40.68 -2.51
CA THR A 314 1.90 41.94 -1.97
C THR A 314 0.60 41.77 -1.18
N ASP A 315 -0.35 40.96 -1.74
CA ASP A 315 -1.68 40.73 -1.14
C ASP A 315 -1.62 39.89 0.14
N THR A 316 -0.62 38.99 0.25
CA THR A 316 -0.60 37.92 1.29
C THR A 316 0.60 38.01 2.24
N HIS A 317 1.62 38.80 1.91
CA HIS A 317 2.93 38.86 2.55
C HIS A 317 3.68 37.48 2.51
N MET A 318 3.28 36.59 1.62
CA MET A 318 3.90 35.28 1.46
C MET A 318 4.88 35.30 0.29
N VAL A 319 6.17 35.06 0.55
CA VAL A 319 7.22 35.05 -0.49
C VAL A 319 7.08 33.80 -1.36
N VAL A 320 7.13 33.99 -2.70
CA VAL A 320 7.07 32.90 -3.67
C VAL A 320 8.47 32.56 -4.17
N TYR A 321 8.86 31.30 -4.04
CA TYR A 321 10.09 30.71 -4.58
C TYR A 321 9.78 29.77 -5.74
N PHE A 322 10.56 29.85 -6.80
CA PHE A 322 10.41 29.01 -7.98
C PHE A 322 11.44 27.88 -8.01
N CYS A 323 10.99 26.69 -8.31
CA CYS A 323 11.88 25.54 -8.49
C CYS A 323 12.81 25.73 -9.69
N ASP A 324 14.00 25.14 -9.60
CA ASP A 324 14.90 25.09 -10.75
C ASP A 324 14.26 24.29 -11.89
N PRO A 325 14.57 24.62 -13.15
CA PRO A 325 14.12 23.85 -14.29
C PRO A 325 14.49 22.36 -14.14
N HIS A 326 13.58 21.48 -14.49
CA HIS A 326 13.78 20.02 -14.45
C HIS A 326 14.09 19.43 -13.06
N SER A 327 13.73 20.11 -11.97
CA SER A 327 14.01 19.69 -10.58
C SER A 327 12.76 19.28 -9.78
N PRO A 328 12.00 18.25 -10.23
CA PRO A 328 10.74 17.84 -9.57
C PRO A 328 10.93 17.39 -8.11
N TRP A 329 12.12 16.91 -7.74
CA TRP A 329 12.44 16.51 -6.36
C TRP A 329 12.35 17.64 -5.34
N GLN A 330 12.45 18.90 -5.80
CA GLN A 330 12.33 20.08 -4.95
C GLN A 330 10.90 20.28 -4.41
N ARG A 331 9.89 19.63 -5.02
CA ARG A 331 8.47 19.61 -4.61
C ARG A 331 7.95 18.20 -4.31
N GLY A 332 8.77 17.34 -3.73
CA GLY A 332 8.42 15.95 -3.47
C GLY A 332 7.18 15.73 -2.60
N SER A 333 6.80 16.70 -1.74
CA SER A 333 5.57 16.64 -0.94
C SER A 333 4.34 16.78 -1.81
N ASN A 334 4.38 17.70 -2.76
CA ASN A 334 3.29 17.98 -3.66
C ASN A 334 3.11 16.86 -4.70
N GLU A 335 4.21 16.38 -5.31
CA GLU A 335 4.18 15.24 -6.24
C GLU A 335 3.52 14.00 -5.63
N ASN A 336 3.91 13.65 -4.39
CA ASN A 336 3.29 12.54 -3.69
C ASN A 336 1.80 12.77 -3.41
N THR A 337 1.42 14.00 -3.04
CA THR A 337 0.02 14.39 -2.78
C THR A 337 -0.81 14.34 -4.06
N ASN A 338 -0.28 14.86 -5.17
CA ASN A 338 -0.92 14.79 -6.47
C ASN A 338 -1.14 13.35 -6.92
N GLY A 339 -0.17 12.46 -6.65
CA GLY A 339 -0.33 11.02 -6.87
C GLY A 339 -1.46 10.38 -6.06
N LEU A 340 -1.75 10.89 -4.84
CA LEU A 340 -2.89 10.44 -4.04
C LEU A 340 -4.21 11.05 -4.51
N LEU A 341 -4.20 12.31 -4.91
CA LEU A 341 -5.37 13.00 -5.46
C LEU A 341 -5.91 12.31 -6.72
N ARG A 342 -5.05 11.63 -7.49
CA ARG A 342 -5.47 10.86 -8.67
C ARG A 342 -6.36 9.65 -8.35
N GLN A 343 -6.51 9.26 -7.09
CA GLN A 343 -7.55 8.31 -6.66
C GLN A 343 -8.96 8.92 -6.72
N TYR A 344 -9.06 10.21 -6.46
CA TYR A 344 -10.31 10.99 -6.43
C TYR A 344 -10.58 11.68 -7.77
N PHE A 345 -9.52 12.15 -8.42
CA PHE A 345 -9.53 12.94 -9.64
C PHE A 345 -8.68 12.26 -10.73
N PRO A 346 -9.22 11.29 -11.46
CA PRO A 346 -8.51 10.61 -12.54
C PRO A 346 -8.02 11.61 -13.60
N SER A 347 -6.85 11.35 -14.22
CA SER A 347 -6.21 12.29 -15.17
C SER A 347 -7.04 12.60 -16.43
N LYS A 348 -8.03 11.76 -16.73
CA LYS A 348 -8.92 11.95 -17.90
C LYS A 348 -10.31 12.54 -17.52
N ALA A 349 -10.50 12.91 -16.25
CA ALA A 349 -11.74 13.50 -15.80
C ALA A 349 -11.77 15.00 -16.05
N ASP A 350 -12.97 15.54 -16.24
CA ASP A 350 -13.20 16.99 -16.22
C ASP A 350 -13.26 17.44 -14.75
N LEU A 351 -12.32 18.30 -14.35
CA LEU A 351 -12.17 18.75 -12.98
C LEU A 351 -13.07 19.97 -12.66
N SER A 352 -13.63 20.64 -13.65
CA SER A 352 -14.55 21.77 -13.47
C SER A 352 -15.90 21.35 -12.85
N LEU A 353 -16.26 20.08 -12.98
CA LEU A 353 -17.51 19.53 -12.42
C LEU A 353 -17.52 19.40 -10.90
N HIS A 354 -16.36 19.56 -10.26
CA HIS A 354 -16.24 19.39 -8.81
C HIS A 354 -16.42 20.71 -8.07
N SER A 355 -17.40 20.75 -7.17
CA SER A 355 -17.67 21.91 -6.32
C SER A 355 -16.58 22.13 -5.27
N ALA A 356 -16.46 23.36 -4.75
CA ALA A 356 -15.58 23.67 -3.64
C ALA A 356 -15.86 22.80 -2.39
N ALA A 357 -17.13 22.48 -2.12
CA ALA A 357 -17.52 21.59 -1.02
C ALA A 357 -16.98 20.16 -1.22
N HIS A 358 -17.01 19.64 -2.44
CA HIS A 358 -16.44 18.34 -2.76
C HIS A 358 -14.92 18.34 -2.57
N LEU A 359 -14.21 19.37 -3.07
CA LEU A 359 -12.77 19.53 -2.86
C LEU A 359 -12.40 19.57 -1.39
N ASN A 360 -13.14 20.31 -0.57
CA ASN A 360 -12.93 20.35 0.88
C ASN A 360 -13.13 18.97 1.54
N THR A 361 -14.08 18.18 1.04
CA THR A 361 -14.31 16.82 1.53
C THR A 361 -13.10 15.91 1.20
N VAL A 362 -12.59 15.97 -0.03
CA VAL A 362 -11.41 15.22 -0.43
C VAL A 362 -10.17 15.68 0.36
N ALA A 363 -9.98 17.00 0.54
CA ALA A 363 -8.87 17.52 1.35
C ALA A 363 -8.93 16.98 2.80
N ARG A 364 -10.12 16.98 3.43
CA ARG A 364 -10.32 16.40 4.77
C ARG A 364 -9.97 14.91 4.81
N GLN A 365 -10.37 14.13 3.81
CA GLN A 365 -10.01 12.71 3.73
C GLN A 365 -8.50 12.50 3.63
N LEU A 366 -7.80 13.27 2.81
CA LEU A 366 -6.34 13.23 2.69
C LEU A 366 -5.62 13.68 3.97
N ASN A 367 -6.14 14.70 4.65
CA ASN A 367 -5.60 15.23 5.90
C ASN A 367 -5.85 14.28 7.08
N ASN A 368 -6.86 13.41 7.00
CA ASN A 368 -7.12 12.35 7.96
C ASN A 368 -6.44 11.01 7.61
N ARG A 369 -5.66 10.96 6.53
CA ARG A 369 -4.95 9.76 6.11
C ARG A 369 -3.57 9.69 6.76
N PRO A 370 -3.23 8.65 7.55
CA PRO A 370 -1.94 8.53 8.23
C PRO A 370 -0.76 8.57 7.26
N ARG A 371 0.35 9.20 7.66
CA ARG A 371 1.57 9.32 6.85
C ARG A 371 2.76 8.67 7.55
N GLN A 372 3.48 7.81 6.84
CA GLN A 372 4.70 7.19 7.37
C GLN A 372 5.74 8.25 7.75
N THR A 373 5.87 9.31 6.94
CA THR A 373 6.80 10.43 7.19
C THR A 373 6.44 11.27 8.42
N LEU A 374 5.26 11.07 9.00
CA LEU A 374 4.78 11.70 10.23
C LEU A 374 4.64 10.68 11.36
N ASN A 375 5.42 9.60 11.35
CA ASN A 375 5.30 8.50 12.32
C ASN A 375 3.85 7.99 12.46
N TRP A 376 3.16 7.86 11.33
CA TRP A 376 1.77 7.41 11.22
C TRP A 376 0.72 8.33 11.85
N MET A 377 1.10 9.55 12.22
CA MET A 377 0.15 10.60 12.54
C MET A 377 -0.55 11.09 11.27
N LYS A 378 -1.73 11.68 11.47
CA LYS A 378 -2.49 12.32 10.40
C LYS A 378 -2.01 13.75 10.17
N PRO A 379 -1.94 14.24 8.93
CA PRO A 379 -1.66 15.65 8.65
C PRO A 379 -2.50 16.62 9.48
N SER A 380 -3.80 16.34 9.67
CA SER A 380 -4.70 17.15 10.50
C SER A 380 -4.28 17.22 11.96
N GLU A 381 -3.77 16.12 12.54
CA GLU A 381 -3.31 16.07 13.93
C GLU A 381 -2.03 16.90 14.11
N VAL A 382 -1.09 16.76 13.17
CA VAL A 382 0.17 17.51 13.20
C VAL A 382 -0.10 19.01 12.99
N PHE A 383 -0.91 19.36 11.99
CA PHE A 383 -1.28 20.74 11.71
C PHE A 383 -2.01 21.41 12.88
N ALA A 384 -2.97 20.71 13.51
CA ALA A 384 -3.67 21.22 14.68
C ALA A 384 -2.73 21.50 15.87
N ARG A 385 -1.75 20.60 16.12
CA ARG A 385 -0.70 20.83 17.14
C ARG A 385 0.13 22.06 16.82
N THR A 386 0.50 22.23 15.56
CA THR A 386 1.25 23.39 15.08
C THR A 386 0.45 24.68 15.32
N VAL A 387 -0.83 24.72 14.95
CA VAL A 387 -1.69 25.90 15.19
C VAL A 387 -1.81 26.18 16.69
N ALA A 388 -2.00 25.16 17.52
CA ALA A 388 -2.10 25.31 18.96
C ALA A 388 -0.80 25.79 19.65
N SER A 389 0.37 25.57 19.02
CA SER A 389 1.66 26.04 19.56
C SER A 389 1.99 27.48 19.18
N ILE A 390 1.23 28.09 18.27
CA ILE A 390 1.42 29.44 17.76
C ILE A 390 0.48 30.44 18.48
N GLY A 391 -0.69 30.00 18.92
CA GLY A 391 -1.66 30.78 19.71
C GLY A 391 -1.46 30.56 21.19
#